data_c3e927717389dfc3f9b9fee785c5373b
#
_entry.id   c3e927717389dfc3f9b9fee785c5373b
#
_cell.length_a   1.000
_cell.length_b   1.000
_cell.length_c   1.000
_cell.angle_alpha   90.00
_cell.angle_beta   90.00
_cell.angle_gamma   90.00
#
_symmetry.space_group_name_H-M   'P 1'
#
loop_
_entity.id
_entity.type
_entity.pdbx_description
1 polymer ?
#
loop_
_entity_poly.entity_id
_entity_poly.type
_entity_poly.pdbx_seq_one_letter_code
_entity_poly.pdbx_strand_id
1 'polypeptide(L)'
;MNIFVTDINPFVSAENLCDAHVVKMIVESCQLLSTQDRLNGLTDDRYKITHVNHPCRKCLINEYNYIWLQYHLYGLLKEYTFRYDKIHKCQDLFEKYWKRNDADDLYLNKINFVENYSELIDSTSFPQCVNDKFKNESVNICEVVDAYRKYYHLKKDNLLRFNYTKRDMPSWLK
;
A
#
# COMPACT_ATOMS: atom_id res chain seq x y z
N MET A 1 6.65 -9.07 5.68
CA MET A 1 6.33 -8.15 4.60
C MET A 1 4.85 -8.28 4.29
N ASN A 2 4.15 -7.17 4.06
CA ASN A 2 2.71 -7.18 3.77
C ASN A 2 2.33 -5.95 2.94
N ILE A 3 1.14 -5.98 2.33
CA ILE A 3 0.46 -4.80 1.76
C ILE A 3 -0.91 -4.77 2.44
N PHE A 4 -1.17 -3.76 3.28
CA PHE A 4 -2.47 -3.63 3.95
C PHE A 4 -3.45 -2.93 3.01
N VAL A 5 -4.24 -3.71 2.30
CA VAL A 5 -5.29 -3.20 1.38
C VAL A 5 -6.57 -2.98 2.18
N THR A 6 -6.67 -1.85 2.86
CA THR A 6 -7.83 -1.50 3.71
C THR A 6 -8.89 -0.67 2.98
N ASP A 7 -8.61 -0.29 1.73
CA ASP A 7 -9.53 0.37 0.82
C ASP A 7 -9.11 0.08 -0.63
N ILE A 8 -10.06 0.14 -1.56
CA ILE A 8 -9.80 0.01 -2.99
C ILE A 8 -8.92 1.16 -3.47
N ASN A 9 -9.22 2.38 -3.00
CA ASN A 9 -8.42 3.55 -3.28
C ASN A 9 -7.10 3.49 -2.50
N PRO A 10 -5.93 3.48 -3.16
CA PRO A 10 -4.63 3.35 -2.52
C PRO A 10 -4.30 4.49 -1.54
N PHE A 11 -4.80 5.69 -1.77
CA PHE A 11 -4.60 6.84 -0.88
C PHE A 11 -5.42 6.67 0.40
N VAL A 12 -6.71 6.34 0.26
CA VAL A 12 -7.58 6.06 1.41
C VAL A 12 -7.05 4.86 2.20
N SER A 13 -6.54 3.84 1.51
CA SER A 13 -5.88 2.70 2.16
C SER A 13 -4.67 3.14 2.99
N ALA A 14 -3.85 4.08 2.50
CA ALA A 14 -2.72 4.63 3.25
C ALA A 14 -3.18 5.46 4.45
N GLU A 15 -4.21 6.31 4.28
CA GLU A 15 -4.82 7.11 5.35
C GLU A 15 -5.38 6.25 6.49
N ASN A 16 -5.90 5.08 6.18
CA ASN A 16 -6.49 4.13 7.13
C ASN A 16 -5.45 3.45 8.05
N LEU A 17 -4.16 3.51 7.74
CA LEU A 17 -3.15 2.81 8.53
C LEU A 17 -2.80 3.57 9.82
N CYS A 18 -2.59 2.83 10.91
CA CYS A 18 -2.07 3.39 12.15
C CYS A 18 -0.61 3.85 11.97
N ASP A 19 -0.14 4.71 12.88
CA ASP A 19 1.18 5.34 12.82
C ASP A 19 2.33 4.34 12.60
N ALA A 20 2.32 3.24 13.35
CA ALA A 20 3.34 2.20 13.23
C ALA A 20 3.38 1.56 11.84
N HIS A 21 2.22 1.39 11.22
CA HIS A 21 2.12 0.80 9.89
C HIS A 21 2.47 1.83 8.79
N VAL A 22 2.10 3.10 8.93
CA VAL A 22 2.53 4.14 7.98
C VAL A 22 4.05 4.12 7.84
N VAL A 23 4.79 4.19 8.95
CA VAL A 23 6.27 4.19 8.92
C VAL A 23 6.83 2.90 8.32
N LYS A 24 6.32 1.75 8.75
CA LYS A 24 6.82 0.44 8.34
C LYS A 24 6.53 0.12 6.88
N MET A 25 5.31 0.41 6.41
CA MET A 25 4.88 0.04 5.06
C MET A 25 5.57 0.87 3.97
N ILE A 26 6.04 2.08 4.25
CA ILE A 26 6.87 2.83 3.31
C ILE A 26 8.11 2.01 2.92
N VAL A 27 8.84 1.51 3.91
CA VAL A 27 10.06 0.72 3.65
C VAL A 27 9.74 -0.60 2.95
N GLU A 28 8.71 -1.31 3.41
CA GLU A 28 8.31 -2.60 2.81
C GLU A 28 7.83 -2.42 1.36
N SER A 29 7.08 -1.36 1.04
CA SER A 29 6.65 -1.04 -0.33
C SER A 29 7.85 -0.73 -1.22
N CYS A 30 8.81 0.08 -0.75
CA CYS A 30 10.04 0.34 -1.50
C CYS A 30 10.85 -0.95 -1.77
N GLN A 31 10.92 -1.86 -0.81
CA GLN A 31 11.60 -3.16 -0.98
C GLN A 31 10.88 -4.06 -2.00
N LEU A 32 9.55 -4.10 -1.97
CA LEU A 32 8.74 -4.87 -2.92
C LEU A 32 8.90 -4.36 -4.36
N LEU A 33 8.73 -3.05 -4.56
CA LEU A 33 8.89 -2.40 -5.85
C LEU A 33 10.32 -2.58 -6.39
N SER A 34 11.33 -2.30 -5.55
CA SER A 34 12.73 -2.49 -5.94
C SER A 34 13.05 -3.93 -6.34
N THR A 35 12.47 -4.91 -5.64
CA THR A 35 12.68 -6.33 -5.97
C THR A 35 12.04 -6.65 -7.32
N GLN A 36 10.83 -6.17 -7.59
CA GLN A 36 10.16 -6.39 -8.88
C GLN A 36 10.96 -5.74 -10.02
N ASP A 37 11.40 -4.49 -9.84
CA ASP A 37 12.18 -3.76 -10.83
C ASP A 37 13.50 -4.46 -11.18
N ARG A 38 14.22 -4.96 -10.15
CA ARG A 38 15.46 -5.70 -10.36
C ARG A 38 15.24 -7.04 -11.07
N LEU A 39 14.14 -7.72 -10.79
CA LEU A 39 13.76 -8.94 -11.51
C LEU A 39 13.40 -8.65 -12.97
N ASN A 40 12.98 -7.42 -13.28
CA ASN A 40 12.76 -6.91 -14.63
C ASN A 40 14.06 -6.38 -15.29
N GLY A 41 15.22 -6.55 -14.66
CA GLY A 41 16.54 -6.22 -15.23
C GLY A 41 17.08 -4.84 -14.86
N LEU A 42 16.41 -4.07 -14.00
CA LEU A 42 16.90 -2.75 -13.57
C LEU A 42 17.98 -2.89 -12.48
N THR A 43 19.16 -2.29 -12.73
CA THR A 43 20.35 -2.41 -11.87
C THR A 43 20.87 -1.05 -11.46
N ASP A 44 20.30 -0.45 -10.45
CA ASP A 44 20.69 0.86 -9.92
C ASP A 44 20.79 0.85 -8.39
N ASP A 45 20.66 2.01 -7.74
CA ASP A 45 20.76 2.16 -6.28
C ASP A 45 19.48 1.83 -5.49
N ARG A 46 18.45 1.23 -6.14
CA ARG A 46 17.28 0.69 -5.43
C ARG A 46 17.67 -0.38 -4.40
N TYR A 47 16.75 -0.69 -3.50
CA TYR A 47 16.97 -1.80 -2.55
C TYR A 47 17.40 -3.09 -3.25
N LYS A 48 18.22 -3.89 -2.57
CA LYS A 48 18.62 -5.22 -3.05
C LYS A 48 17.42 -6.14 -3.15
N ILE A 49 17.49 -7.13 -4.01
CA ILE A 49 16.50 -8.20 -4.14
C ILE A 49 16.27 -8.86 -2.78
N THR A 50 15.02 -8.95 -2.37
CA THR A 50 14.60 -9.62 -1.14
C THR A 50 13.23 -10.26 -1.32
N HIS A 51 12.94 -11.31 -0.54
CA HIS A 51 11.62 -11.96 -0.48
C HIS A 51 10.99 -12.30 -1.85
N VAL A 52 11.80 -12.79 -2.79
CA VAL A 52 11.40 -13.10 -4.19
C VAL A 52 10.14 -13.97 -4.26
N ASN A 53 10.01 -14.94 -3.37
CA ASN A 53 8.89 -15.88 -3.35
C ASN A 53 7.69 -15.42 -2.50
N HIS A 54 7.76 -14.24 -1.87
CA HIS A 54 6.66 -13.74 -1.04
C HIS A 54 5.42 -13.42 -1.89
N PRO A 55 4.20 -13.78 -1.45
CA PRO A 55 2.98 -13.52 -2.22
C PRO A 55 2.81 -12.05 -2.61
N CYS A 56 3.05 -11.10 -1.69
CA CYS A 56 2.98 -9.65 -1.97
C CYS A 56 4.01 -9.18 -3.03
N ARG A 57 5.12 -9.91 -3.21
CA ARG A 57 6.03 -9.62 -4.33
C ARG A 57 5.50 -10.24 -5.62
N LYS A 58 5.06 -11.50 -5.56
CA LYS A 58 4.56 -12.21 -6.75
C LYS A 58 3.36 -11.51 -7.38
N CYS A 59 2.47 -10.91 -6.59
CA CYS A 59 1.33 -10.20 -7.13
C CYS A 59 1.72 -8.96 -7.96
N LEU A 60 2.93 -8.40 -7.78
CA LEU A 60 3.41 -7.25 -8.55
C LEU A 60 3.87 -7.60 -9.98
N ILE A 61 3.82 -8.86 -10.38
CA ILE A 61 3.93 -9.26 -11.81
C ILE A 61 2.73 -8.68 -12.58
N ASN A 62 1.58 -8.57 -11.95
CA ASN A 62 0.44 -7.86 -12.47
C ASN A 62 0.72 -6.35 -12.42
N GLU A 63 0.67 -5.69 -13.59
CA GLU A 63 0.98 -4.27 -13.73
C GLU A 63 0.04 -3.38 -12.90
N TYR A 64 -1.24 -3.73 -12.80
CA TYR A 64 -2.21 -2.98 -12.01
C TYR A 64 -1.88 -2.99 -10.52
N ASN A 65 -1.51 -4.16 -9.98
CA ASN A 65 -1.06 -4.27 -8.59
C ASN A 65 0.22 -3.46 -8.34
N TYR A 66 1.13 -3.45 -9.32
CA TYR A 66 2.38 -2.69 -9.24
C TYR A 66 2.09 -1.18 -9.23
N ILE A 67 1.21 -0.69 -10.11
CA ILE A 67 0.79 0.71 -10.16
C ILE A 67 0.03 1.09 -8.88
N TRP A 68 -0.90 0.24 -8.42
CA TRP A 68 -1.61 0.47 -7.16
C TRP A 68 -0.65 0.64 -5.99
N LEU A 69 0.38 -0.20 -5.89
CA LEU A 69 1.38 -0.11 -4.81
C LEU A 69 2.22 1.16 -4.90
N GLN A 70 2.52 1.67 -6.11
CA GLN A 70 3.18 2.97 -6.28
C GLN A 70 2.34 4.12 -5.71
N TYR A 71 1.04 4.15 -6.03
CA TYR A 71 0.14 5.16 -5.47
C TYR A 71 -0.07 5.01 -3.97
N HIS A 72 -0.16 3.78 -3.47
CA HIS A 72 -0.22 3.52 -2.03
C HIS A 72 1.04 4.00 -1.31
N LEU A 73 2.22 3.75 -1.86
CA LEU A 73 3.48 4.27 -1.34
C LEU A 73 3.49 5.81 -1.32
N TYR A 74 3.01 6.44 -2.39
CA TYR A 74 2.89 7.89 -2.43
C TYR A 74 1.94 8.41 -1.33
N GLY A 75 0.79 7.79 -1.17
CA GLY A 75 -0.13 8.08 -0.07
C GLY A 75 0.52 7.95 1.30
N LEU A 76 1.28 6.87 1.54
CA LEU A 76 2.00 6.64 2.79
C LEU A 76 3.07 7.72 3.05
N LEU A 77 3.80 8.16 2.03
CA LEU A 77 4.79 9.25 2.15
C LEU A 77 4.12 10.58 2.51
N LYS A 78 2.96 10.88 1.91
CA LYS A 78 2.14 12.05 2.27
C LYS A 78 1.61 11.96 3.71
N GLU A 79 1.11 10.78 4.12
CA GLU A 79 0.67 10.53 5.50
C GLU A 79 1.81 10.71 6.50
N TYR A 80 3.00 10.21 6.20
CA TYR A 80 4.17 10.38 7.05
C TYR A 80 4.49 11.87 7.25
N THR A 81 4.54 12.64 6.16
CA THR A 81 4.80 14.08 6.22
C THR A 81 3.71 14.82 6.99
N PHE A 82 2.43 14.51 6.72
CA PHE A 82 1.28 15.10 7.41
C PHE A 82 1.30 14.84 8.92
N ARG A 83 1.55 13.58 9.32
CA ARG A 83 1.50 13.18 10.72
C ARG A 83 2.69 13.69 11.53
N TYR A 84 3.88 13.70 10.96
CA TYR A 84 5.12 13.92 11.70
C TYR A 84 5.83 15.22 11.35
N ASP A 85 5.36 16.00 10.38
CA ASP A 85 6.03 17.21 9.85
C ASP A 85 7.49 16.92 9.41
N LYS A 86 7.72 15.73 8.86
CA LYS A 86 9.05 15.23 8.45
C LYS A 86 8.97 14.54 7.10
N ILE A 87 10.08 14.59 6.37
CA ILE A 87 10.25 13.83 5.13
C ILE A 87 10.82 12.45 5.45
N HIS A 88 10.21 11.39 4.94
CA HIS A 88 10.70 10.03 5.11
C HIS A 88 11.92 9.78 4.21
N LYS A 89 12.90 8.98 4.68
CA LYS A 89 14.14 8.67 3.92
C LYS A 89 13.91 8.03 2.55
N CYS A 90 12.78 7.37 2.34
CA CYS A 90 12.43 6.76 1.06
C CYS A 90 11.81 7.77 0.07
N GLN A 91 11.63 9.04 0.44
CA GLN A 91 11.06 10.04 -0.45
C GLN A 91 11.90 10.21 -1.72
N ASP A 92 13.21 10.39 -1.57
CA ASP A 92 14.13 10.56 -2.70
C ASP A 92 14.10 9.34 -3.64
N LEU A 93 14.05 8.13 -3.05
CA LEU A 93 13.96 6.89 -3.82
C LEU A 93 12.66 6.83 -4.62
N PHE A 94 11.53 7.21 -3.99
CA PHE A 94 10.23 7.28 -4.66
C PHE A 94 10.25 8.30 -5.81
N GLU A 95 10.72 9.50 -5.56
CA GLU A 95 10.77 10.57 -6.56
C GLU A 95 11.66 10.21 -7.76
N LYS A 96 12.76 9.54 -7.50
CA LYS A 96 13.71 9.13 -8.54
C LYS A 96 13.18 8.03 -9.45
N TYR A 97 12.44 7.05 -8.93
CA TYR A 97 12.12 5.83 -9.66
C TYR A 97 10.64 5.60 -9.92
N TRP A 98 9.76 6.13 -9.09
CA TRP A 98 8.33 5.77 -9.14
C TRP A 98 7.40 6.97 -9.21
N LYS A 99 7.91 8.19 -9.01
CA LYS A 99 7.10 9.39 -9.20
C LYS A 99 6.73 9.51 -10.68
N ARG A 100 5.44 9.52 -10.96
CA ARG A 100 4.91 9.78 -12.30
C ARG A 100 4.66 11.28 -12.42
N ASN A 101 4.95 11.87 -13.59
CA ASN A 101 4.77 13.31 -13.81
C ASN A 101 3.30 13.75 -13.73
N ASP A 102 2.38 12.82 -13.91
CA ASP A 102 0.93 12.96 -13.78
C ASP A 102 0.40 12.68 -12.37
N ALA A 103 1.25 12.30 -11.42
CA ALA A 103 0.82 11.96 -10.06
C ALA A 103 0.30 13.16 -9.27
N ASP A 104 0.76 14.37 -9.55
CA ASP A 104 0.24 15.59 -8.94
C ASP A 104 -1.14 15.95 -9.50
N ASP A 105 -1.39 15.71 -10.81
CA ASP A 105 -2.70 15.85 -11.43
C ASP A 105 -3.69 14.75 -10.97
N LEU A 106 -3.21 13.54 -10.73
CA LEU A 106 -4.01 12.43 -10.19
C LEU A 106 -4.40 12.64 -8.72
N TYR A 107 -3.64 13.41 -7.95
CA TYR A 107 -4.04 13.81 -6.60
C TYR A 107 -5.23 14.79 -6.64
N LEU A 108 -5.28 15.65 -7.64
CA LEU A 108 -6.41 16.55 -7.90
C LEU A 108 -7.60 15.81 -8.55
N ASN A 109 -7.34 14.75 -9.29
CA ASN A 109 -8.33 13.89 -9.95
C ASN A 109 -8.62 12.60 -9.16
N LYS A 110 -8.83 12.69 -7.84
CA LYS A 110 -9.36 11.58 -7.02
C LYS A 110 -10.59 10.89 -7.66
N ILE A 111 -11.34 11.62 -8.45
CA ILE A 111 -12.56 11.19 -9.13
C ILE A 111 -12.23 10.39 -10.40
N ASN A 112 -11.31 10.86 -11.24
CA ASN A 112 -10.95 10.19 -12.50
C ASN A 112 -10.20 8.88 -12.29
N PHE A 113 -9.43 8.75 -11.20
CA PHE A 113 -8.79 7.49 -10.84
C PHE A 113 -9.82 6.44 -10.45
N VAL A 114 -10.90 6.82 -9.76
CA VAL A 114 -12.00 5.91 -9.38
C VAL A 114 -12.80 5.47 -10.61
N GLU A 115 -13.02 6.34 -11.59
CA GLU A 115 -13.76 5.99 -12.82
C GLU A 115 -12.96 5.04 -13.72
N ASN A 116 -11.65 5.27 -13.88
CA ASN A 116 -10.77 4.33 -14.57
C ASN A 116 -10.42 3.09 -13.72
N TYR A 117 -10.64 3.14 -12.42
CA TYR A 117 -10.35 2.08 -11.48
C TYR A 117 -11.41 0.97 -11.49
N SER A 118 -12.62 1.21 -12.00
CA SER A 118 -13.64 0.17 -12.17
C SER A 118 -13.18 -0.95 -13.12
N GLU A 119 -12.46 -0.63 -14.18
CA GLU A 119 -11.82 -1.62 -15.06
C GLU A 119 -10.62 -2.31 -14.39
N LEU A 120 -9.94 -1.61 -13.48
CA LEU A 120 -8.84 -2.14 -12.68
C LEU A 120 -9.31 -3.13 -11.59
N ILE A 121 -10.49 -2.92 -11.01
CA ILE A 121 -11.04 -3.75 -9.92
C ILE A 121 -11.17 -5.22 -10.33
N ASP A 122 -11.59 -5.48 -11.55
CA ASP A 122 -11.74 -6.85 -12.08
C ASP A 122 -10.39 -7.50 -12.41
N SER A 123 -9.33 -6.71 -12.54
CA SER A 123 -7.99 -7.16 -12.95
C SER A 123 -6.98 -7.22 -11.81
N THR A 124 -7.29 -6.65 -10.62
CA THR A 124 -6.39 -6.63 -9.46
C THR A 124 -6.76 -7.68 -8.44
N SER A 125 -5.83 -8.55 -8.11
CA SER A 125 -5.97 -9.47 -6.99
C SER A 125 -4.75 -9.36 -6.07
N PHE A 126 -4.95 -8.88 -4.86
CA PHE A 126 -3.90 -8.87 -3.84
C PHE A 126 -3.96 -10.15 -2.99
N PRO A 127 -2.81 -10.71 -2.59
CA PRO A 127 -2.79 -11.83 -1.68
C PRO A 127 -3.29 -11.41 -0.30
N GLN A 128 -4.16 -12.21 0.27
CA GLN A 128 -4.62 -12.02 1.64
C GLN A 128 -3.55 -12.56 2.62
N CYS A 129 -2.50 -11.78 2.88
CA CYS A 129 -1.43 -12.13 3.82
C CYS A 129 -1.87 -11.87 5.26
N VAL A 130 -2.96 -12.49 5.66
CA VAL A 130 -3.61 -12.43 6.98
C VAL A 130 -3.77 -13.85 7.55
N ASN A 131 -4.16 -13.97 8.82
CA ASN A 131 -4.47 -15.26 9.43
C ASN A 131 -5.63 -15.93 8.67
N ASP A 132 -5.60 -17.24 8.52
CA ASP A 132 -6.56 -18.00 7.69
C ASP A 132 -8.02 -17.74 8.08
N LYS A 133 -8.29 -17.54 9.37
CA LYS A 133 -9.64 -17.22 9.88
C LYS A 133 -10.23 -15.89 9.35
N PHE A 134 -9.43 -15.03 8.76
CA PHE A 134 -9.86 -13.75 8.17
C PHE A 134 -9.88 -13.77 6.65
N LYS A 135 -9.34 -14.82 6.02
CA LYS A 135 -9.32 -14.92 4.57
C LYS A 135 -10.72 -15.16 4.04
N ASN A 136 -11.01 -14.48 2.95
CA ASN A 136 -12.17 -14.77 2.12
C ASN A 136 -11.78 -15.75 1.01
N GLU A 137 -12.73 -16.50 0.48
CA GLU A 137 -12.50 -17.51 -0.58
C GLU A 137 -12.12 -16.86 -1.91
N SER A 138 -12.69 -15.69 -2.20
CA SER A 138 -12.42 -14.94 -3.41
C SER A 138 -11.20 -14.02 -3.26
N VAL A 139 -10.57 -13.73 -4.39
CA VAL A 139 -9.46 -12.78 -4.51
C VAL A 139 -9.89 -11.43 -5.09
N ASN A 140 -11.20 -11.20 -5.23
CA ASN A 140 -11.74 -9.90 -5.61
C ASN A 140 -11.26 -8.84 -4.61
N ILE A 141 -10.89 -7.65 -5.10
CA ILE A 141 -10.31 -6.60 -4.26
C ILE A 141 -11.22 -6.16 -3.10
N CYS A 142 -12.55 -6.19 -3.28
CA CYS A 142 -13.50 -5.87 -2.22
C CYS A 142 -13.42 -6.86 -1.06
N GLU A 143 -13.28 -8.15 -1.37
CA GLU A 143 -13.13 -9.19 -0.36
C GLU A 143 -11.74 -9.18 0.28
N VAL A 144 -10.71 -8.81 -0.48
CA VAL A 144 -9.37 -8.54 0.06
C VAL A 144 -9.43 -7.40 1.07
N VAL A 145 -10.11 -6.29 0.75
CA VAL A 145 -10.31 -5.15 1.66
C VAL A 145 -11.03 -5.60 2.94
N ASP A 146 -12.11 -6.40 2.83
CA ASP A 146 -12.83 -6.91 3.98
C ASP A 146 -11.95 -7.79 4.87
N ALA A 147 -11.18 -8.70 4.28
CA ALA A 147 -10.23 -9.54 5.02
C ALA A 147 -9.18 -8.71 5.78
N TYR A 148 -8.62 -7.67 5.14
CA TYR A 148 -7.66 -6.80 5.80
C TYR A 148 -8.30 -5.92 6.87
N ARG A 149 -9.52 -5.44 6.70
CA ARG A 149 -10.25 -4.69 7.75
C ARG A 149 -10.52 -5.57 8.97
N LYS A 150 -10.99 -6.79 8.80
CA LYS A 150 -11.16 -7.78 9.89
C LYS A 150 -9.82 -8.05 10.61
N TYR A 151 -8.76 -8.25 9.84
CA TYR A 151 -7.42 -8.45 10.41
C TYR A 151 -6.92 -7.21 11.15
N TYR A 152 -7.30 -6.03 10.70
CA TYR A 152 -6.89 -4.77 11.30
C TYR A 152 -7.53 -4.54 12.69
N HIS A 153 -8.76 -5.00 12.91
CA HIS A 153 -9.36 -5.05 14.24
C HIS A 153 -8.50 -5.89 15.21
N LEU A 154 -8.05 -7.06 14.79
CA LEU A 154 -7.13 -7.85 15.61
C LEU A 154 -5.81 -7.11 15.90
N LYS A 155 -5.29 -6.34 14.95
CA LYS A 155 -4.10 -5.52 15.15
C LYS A 155 -4.31 -4.40 16.15
N LYS A 156 -5.47 -3.75 16.13
CA LYS A 156 -5.87 -2.75 17.13
C LYS A 156 -5.78 -3.32 18.55
N ASP A 157 -6.29 -4.53 18.75
CA ASP A 157 -6.33 -5.16 20.08
C ASP A 157 -4.96 -5.64 20.56
N ASN A 158 -4.02 -5.92 19.65
CA ASN A 158 -2.74 -6.57 19.98
C ASN A 158 -1.50 -5.69 19.81
N LEU A 159 -1.62 -4.49 19.23
CA LEU A 159 -0.49 -3.58 19.09
C LEU A 159 -0.39 -2.65 20.31
N LEU A 160 0.77 -2.63 20.97
CA LEU A 160 1.07 -1.75 22.10
C LEU A 160 0.92 -0.25 21.76
N ARG A 161 1.08 0.10 20.48
CA ARG A 161 0.99 1.48 19.97
C ARG A 161 0.16 1.52 18.70
N PHE A 162 -1.15 1.58 18.88
CA PHE A 162 -2.11 1.68 17.79
C PHE A 162 -2.72 3.10 17.77
N ASN A 163 -1.93 4.06 17.31
CA ASN A 163 -2.26 5.48 17.34
C ASN A 163 -2.48 6.04 15.93
N TYR A 164 -3.18 7.18 15.87
CA TYR A 164 -3.41 7.98 14.66
C TYR A 164 -3.05 9.44 14.96
N THR A 165 -1.80 9.82 14.72
CA THR A 165 -1.33 11.20 14.93
C THR A 165 -1.96 12.12 13.88
N LYS A 166 -2.58 13.21 14.32
CA LYS A 166 -3.24 14.23 13.48
C LYS A 166 -4.37 13.70 12.58
N ARG A 167 -4.81 12.46 12.77
CA ARG A 167 -5.84 11.83 11.95
C ARG A 167 -6.83 11.04 12.82
N ASP A 168 -8.10 11.07 12.44
CA ASP A 168 -9.11 10.23 13.08
C ASP A 168 -8.92 8.76 12.68
N MET A 169 -9.25 7.88 13.62
CA MET A 169 -9.36 6.46 13.34
C MET A 169 -10.48 6.22 12.31
N PRO A 170 -10.28 5.37 11.30
CA PRO A 170 -11.31 5.05 10.32
C PRO A 170 -12.63 4.61 10.96
N SER A 171 -13.76 5.03 10.39
CA SER A 171 -15.09 4.73 10.94
C SER A 171 -15.38 3.22 11.07
N TRP A 172 -14.90 2.44 10.10
CA TRP A 172 -15.06 0.99 10.10
C TRP A 172 -14.23 0.28 11.19
N LEU A 173 -13.30 0.98 11.86
CA LEU A 173 -12.43 0.46 12.91
C LEU A 173 -12.83 0.94 14.32
N LYS A 174 -13.78 1.87 14.42
CA LYS A 174 -14.34 2.38 15.70
C LYS A 174 -15.27 1.34 16.39
#